data_6db2dde9d1340d17adb1727cb813363a
#
_entry.id   6db2dde9d1340d17adb1727cb813363a
#
_cell.length_a   1.000
_cell.length_b   1.000
_cell.length_c   1.000
_cell.angle_alpha   90.00
_cell.angle_beta   90.00
_cell.angle_gamma   90.00
#
_symmetry.space_group_name_H-M   'P 1'
#
loop_
_entity.id
_entity.type
_entity.pdbx_description
1 polymer ?
#
loop_
_entity_poly.entity_id
_entity_poly.type
_entity_poly.pdbx_seq_one_letter_code
_entity_poly.pdbx_strand_id
1 'polypeptide(L)'
;MKKVFVKTKNVKQLISMMNRLREREDGVPGMGLVYGEPGLGKTYANTWWAAQNDAILIRSANLMSARWLLEEMVEELAEIPYNKFSDIFNQVVTQLIKTPRTIFVDETDYLTIESRAVETIRDIHDKSNVT
;
A
#
# COMPACT_ATOMS: atom_id res chain seq x y z
N MET A 1 29.37 3.50 0.77
CA MET A 1 29.09 4.39 1.92
C MET A 1 27.69 4.12 2.43
N LYS A 2 27.58 3.70 3.67
CA LYS A 2 26.28 3.48 4.27
C LYS A 2 25.59 4.82 4.51
N LYS A 3 24.43 5.02 3.88
CA LYS A 3 23.57 6.13 4.29
C LYS A 3 22.99 5.82 5.65
N VAL A 4 23.35 6.62 6.62
CA VAL A 4 22.73 6.53 7.95
C VAL A 4 21.35 7.18 7.85
N PHE A 5 20.31 6.40 8.07
CA PHE A 5 18.96 6.92 8.12
C PHE A 5 18.72 7.60 9.48
N VAL A 6 18.51 8.90 9.45
CA VAL A 6 18.17 9.65 10.67
C VAL A 6 16.64 9.68 10.78
N LYS A 7 16.12 9.17 11.90
CA LYS A 7 14.68 9.21 12.16
C LYS A 7 14.23 10.65 12.38
N THR A 8 13.65 11.24 11.35
CA THR A 8 13.07 12.58 11.44
C THR A 8 11.72 12.53 12.15
N LYS A 9 11.17 13.69 12.49
CA LYS A 9 9.82 13.80 13.05
C LYS A 9 8.77 13.10 12.17
N ASN A 10 8.86 13.24 10.84
CA ASN A 10 7.95 12.63 9.90
C ASN A 10 7.99 11.09 9.96
N VAL A 11 9.18 10.52 10.08
CA VAL A 11 9.36 9.07 10.22
C VAL A 11 8.79 8.57 11.54
N LYS A 12 9.00 9.29 12.64
CA LYS A 12 8.43 8.92 13.93
C LYS A 12 6.91 8.95 13.92
N GLN A 13 6.31 9.94 13.26
CA GLN A 13 4.87 10.03 13.11
C GLN A 13 4.32 8.87 12.26
N LEU A 14 5.01 8.51 11.19
CA LEU A 14 4.65 7.37 10.35
C LEU A 14 4.70 6.07 11.16
N ILE A 15 5.77 5.81 11.89
CA ILE A 15 5.91 4.62 12.73
C ILE A 15 4.77 4.53 13.73
N SER A 16 4.44 5.62 14.41
CA SER A 16 3.35 5.67 15.39
C SER A 16 2.01 5.35 14.76
N MET A 17 1.72 5.94 13.60
CA MET A 17 0.48 5.69 12.87
C MET A 17 0.39 4.24 12.41
N MET A 18 1.48 3.69 11.84
CA MET A 18 1.49 2.32 11.37
C MET A 18 1.31 1.31 12.49
N ASN A 19 1.92 1.55 13.64
CA ASN A 19 1.74 0.69 14.81
C ASN A 19 0.26 0.67 15.24
N ARG A 20 -0.38 1.82 15.30
CA ARG A 20 -1.80 1.91 15.67
C ARG A 20 -2.69 1.18 14.67
N LEU A 21 -2.43 1.31 13.38
CA LEU A 21 -3.21 0.62 12.35
C LEU A 21 -3.03 -0.90 12.40
N ARG A 22 -1.82 -1.37 12.66
CA ARG A 22 -1.53 -2.81 12.72
C ARG A 22 -2.03 -3.47 13.99
N GLU A 23 -2.10 -2.75 15.10
CA GLU A 23 -2.56 -3.24 16.41
C GLU A 23 -4.05 -2.99 16.64
N ARG A 24 -4.78 -2.54 15.61
CA ARG A 24 -6.20 -2.24 15.74
C ARG A 24 -7.02 -3.46 16.14
N GLU A 25 -8.13 -3.20 16.84
CA GLU A 25 -9.11 -4.22 17.16
C GLU A 25 -9.89 -4.65 15.90
N ASP A 26 -10.45 -5.86 15.96
CA ASP A 26 -11.30 -6.36 14.87
C ASP A 26 -12.48 -5.43 14.60
N GLY A 27 -12.77 -5.20 13.34
CA GLY A 27 -13.84 -4.32 12.90
C GLY A 27 -13.46 -2.84 12.82
N VAL A 28 -12.28 -2.45 13.29
CA VAL A 28 -11.77 -1.09 13.12
C VAL A 28 -11.02 -1.00 11.78
N PRO A 29 -11.32 0.00 10.93
CA PRO A 29 -10.61 0.14 9.65
C PRO A 29 -9.11 0.31 9.84
N GLY A 30 -8.35 -0.43 9.06
CA GLY A 30 -6.88 -0.41 9.09
C GLY A 30 -6.24 0.35 7.94
N MET A 31 -6.95 1.34 7.42
CA MET A 31 -6.45 2.22 6.36
C MET A 31 -6.10 3.58 6.94
N GLY A 32 -4.99 4.13 6.50
CA GLY A 32 -4.57 5.48 6.88
C GLY A 32 -4.14 6.29 5.69
N LEU A 33 -4.29 7.59 5.77
CA LEU A 33 -3.85 8.52 4.75
C LEU A 33 -2.73 9.39 5.33
N VAL A 34 -1.58 9.39 4.67
CA VAL A 34 -0.44 10.21 5.08
C VAL A 34 -0.52 11.55 4.34
N TYR A 35 -0.80 12.59 5.10
CA TYR A 35 -0.83 13.95 4.58
C TYR A 35 0.56 14.58 4.68
N GLY A 36 0.86 15.45 3.75
CA GLY A 36 2.07 16.25 3.77
C GLY A 36 2.29 16.89 2.42
N GLU A 37 3.13 17.92 2.40
CA GLU A 37 3.55 18.50 1.14
C GLU A 37 4.23 17.42 0.29
N PRO A 38 3.96 17.37 -1.03
CA PRO A 38 4.66 16.45 -1.90
C PRO A 38 6.16 16.77 -1.83
N GLY A 39 6.94 15.80 -1.38
CA GLY A 39 8.36 16.01 -1.21
C GLY A 39 9.08 14.72 -0.88
N LEU A 40 10.40 14.79 -0.97
CA LEU A 40 11.30 13.65 -0.79
C LEU A 40 11.19 13.00 0.59
N GLY A 41 10.85 13.78 1.63
CA GLY A 41 10.77 13.28 2.99
C GLY A 41 9.66 12.26 3.21
N LYS A 42 8.48 12.49 2.62
CA LYS A 42 7.33 11.58 2.73
C LYS A 42 7.59 10.26 2.00
N THR A 43 8.02 10.33 0.75
CA THR A 43 8.37 9.16 -0.05
C THR A 43 9.50 8.37 0.59
N TYR A 44 10.50 9.07 1.10
CA TYR A 44 11.64 8.44 1.78
C TYR A 44 11.21 7.67 3.04
N ALA A 45 10.34 8.26 3.85
CA ALA A 45 9.83 7.61 5.06
C ALA A 45 9.02 6.35 4.72
N ASN A 46 8.15 6.43 3.73
CA ASN A 46 7.35 5.29 3.27
C ASN A 46 8.25 4.16 2.74
N THR A 47 9.24 4.50 1.94
CA THR A 47 10.19 3.53 1.38
C THR A 47 10.99 2.85 2.48
N TRP A 48 11.48 3.62 3.44
CA TRP A 48 12.23 3.09 4.57
C TRP A 48 11.38 2.10 5.38
N TRP A 49 10.16 2.50 5.75
CA TRP A 49 9.29 1.66 6.56
C TRP A 49 8.90 0.37 5.82
N ALA A 50 8.59 0.48 4.53
CA ALA A 50 8.25 -0.66 3.69
C ALA A 50 9.40 -1.67 3.62
N ALA A 51 10.63 -1.20 3.46
CA ALA A 51 11.81 -2.06 3.44
C ALA A 51 12.03 -2.76 4.79
N GLN A 52 11.83 -2.07 5.91
CA GLN A 52 12.00 -2.63 7.24
C GLN A 52 10.95 -3.66 7.62
N ASN A 53 9.75 -3.55 7.07
CA ASN A 53 8.59 -4.36 7.46
C ASN A 53 8.08 -5.26 6.34
N ASP A 54 8.83 -5.44 5.28
CA ASP A 54 8.47 -6.25 4.10
C ASP A 54 7.08 -5.87 3.56
N ALA A 55 6.81 -4.58 3.48
CA ALA A 55 5.56 -4.07 2.94
C ALA A 55 5.63 -3.96 1.41
N ILE A 56 4.45 -3.98 0.79
CA ILE A 56 4.31 -3.72 -0.63
C ILE A 56 4.24 -2.20 -0.82
N LEU A 57 5.11 -1.67 -1.66
CA LEU A 57 5.11 -0.25 -2.01
C LEU A 57 4.79 -0.09 -3.48
N ILE A 58 3.68 0.58 -3.77
CA ILE A 58 3.24 0.85 -5.13
C ILE A 58 3.24 2.36 -5.34
N ARG A 59 3.88 2.81 -6.41
CA ARG A 59 3.81 4.19 -6.85
C ARG A 59 2.74 4.34 -7.90
N SER A 60 1.73 5.16 -7.60
CA SER A 60 0.67 5.44 -8.56
C SER A 60 1.23 6.21 -9.76
N ALA A 61 0.80 5.82 -10.94
CA ALA A 61 1.09 6.55 -12.15
C ALA A 61 -0.12 7.39 -12.57
N ASN A 62 0.13 8.41 -13.36
CA ASN A 62 -0.95 9.22 -13.92
C ASN A 62 -1.91 8.31 -14.72
N LEU A 63 -3.20 8.44 -14.48
CA LEU A 63 -4.26 7.63 -15.12
C LEU A 63 -4.15 6.12 -14.87
N MET A 64 -3.52 5.73 -13.75
CA MET A 64 -3.44 4.32 -13.37
C MET A 64 -4.83 3.71 -13.20
N SER A 65 -5.11 2.63 -13.91
CA SER A 65 -6.36 1.89 -13.79
C SER A 65 -6.34 0.95 -12.59
N ALA A 66 -7.52 0.50 -12.17
CA ALA A 66 -7.62 -0.52 -11.12
C ALA A 66 -6.90 -1.81 -11.54
N ARG A 67 -7.00 -2.20 -12.80
CA ARG A 67 -6.29 -3.38 -13.32
C ARG A 67 -4.78 -3.21 -13.22
N TRP A 68 -4.25 -2.07 -13.64
CA TRP A 68 -2.82 -1.79 -13.54
C TRP A 68 -2.34 -1.86 -12.08
N LEU A 69 -3.11 -1.27 -11.17
CA LEU A 69 -2.81 -1.34 -9.73
C LEU A 69 -2.72 -2.79 -9.24
N LEU A 70 -3.69 -3.63 -9.62
CA LEU A 70 -3.69 -5.04 -9.24
C LEU A 70 -2.52 -5.80 -9.85
N GLU A 71 -2.16 -5.51 -11.10
CA GLU A 71 -0.99 -6.12 -11.75
C GLU A 71 0.30 -5.79 -11.01
N GLU A 72 0.48 -4.54 -10.59
CA GLU A 72 1.63 -4.13 -9.79
C GLU A 72 1.67 -4.87 -8.44
N MET A 73 0.53 -5.03 -7.79
CA MET A 73 0.45 -5.79 -6.54
C MET A 73 0.85 -7.26 -6.74
N VAL A 74 0.40 -7.89 -7.82
CA VAL A 74 0.74 -9.27 -8.12
C VAL A 74 2.23 -9.43 -8.38
N GLU A 75 2.84 -8.49 -9.10
CA GLU A 75 4.30 -8.49 -9.33
C GLU A 75 5.07 -8.38 -8.02
N GLU A 76 4.64 -7.53 -7.10
CA GLU A 76 5.25 -7.40 -5.77
C GLU A 76 5.07 -8.66 -4.92
N LEU A 77 4.03 -9.44 -5.19
CA LEU A 77 3.81 -10.74 -4.57
C LEU A 77 4.58 -11.89 -5.28
N ALA A 78 5.41 -11.54 -6.26
CA ALA A 78 6.24 -12.48 -7.04
C ALA A 78 5.41 -13.51 -7.80
N GLU A 79 4.27 -13.10 -8.33
CA GLU A 79 3.40 -13.95 -9.14
C GLU A 79 3.16 -13.36 -10.52
N ILE A 80 2.55 -14.15 -11.40
CA ILE A 80 2.15 -13.72 -12.74
C ILE A 80 0.66 -13.40 -12.71
N PRO A 81 0.22 -12.19 -13.14
CA PRO A 81 -1.18 -11.82 -13.12
C PRO A 81 -2.04 -12.70 -14.02
N TYR A 82 -3.22 -13.07 -13.53
CA TYR A 82 -4.24 -13.72 -14.35
C TYR A 82 -4.85 -12.74 -15.35
N ASN A 83 -5.58 -13.25 -16.34
CA ASN A 83 -6.11 -12.42 -17.42
C ASN A 83 -7.37 -11.63 -17.03
N LYS A 84 -8.29 -12.26 -16.31
CA LYS A 84 -9.54 -11.60 -15.92
C LYS A 84 -9.37 -10.73 -14.70
N PHE A 85 -10.02 -9.56 -14.70
CA PHE A 85 -9.96 -8.62 -13.59
C PHE A 85 -10.38 -9.27 -12.26
N SER A 86 -11.49 -10.00 -12.25
CA SER A 86 -11.97 -10.67 -11.05
C SER A 86 -10.98 -11.71 -10.54
N ASP A 87 -10.28 -12.40 -11.43
CA ASP A 87 -9.28 -13.41 -11.06
C ASP A 87 -8.03 -12.75 -10.49
N ILE A 88 -7.58 -11.62 -11.04
CA ILE A 88 -6.45 -10.85 -10.50
C ILE A 88 -6.80 -10.34 -9.10
N PHE A 89 -7.98 -9.79 -8.92
CA PHE A 89 -8.45 -9.32 -7.62
C PHE A 89 -8.43 -10.44 -6.58
N ASN A 90 -9.01 -11.57 -6.91
CA ASN A 90 -9.01 -12.74 -6.03
C ASN A 90 -7.60 -13.27 -5.76
N GLN A 91 -6.71 -13.22 -6.77
CA GLN A 91 -5.31 -13.61 -6.62
C GLN A 91 -4.61 -12.75 -5.55
N VAL A 92 -4.78 -11.43 -5.61
CA VAL A 92 -4.20 -10.50 -4.63
C VAL A 92 -4.75 -10.79 -3.23
N VAL A 93 -6.07 -10.87 -3.10
CA VAL A 93 -6.71 -11.12 -1.80
C VAL A 93 -6.27 -12.46 -1.20
N THR A 94 -6.26 -13.51 -2.00
CA THR A 94 -5.85 -14.84 -1.54
C THR A 94 -4.41 -14.86 -1.03
N GLN A 95 -3.50 -14.21 -1.74
CA GLN A 95 -2.10 -14.14 -1.32
C GLN A 95 -1.92 -13.31 -0.05
N LEU A 96 -2.66 -12.22 0.09
CA LEU A 96 -2.60 -11.38 1.29
C LEU A 96 -3.21 -12.05 2.52
N ILE A 97 -4.21 -12.91 2.33
CA ILE A 97 -4.74 -13.72 3.42
C ILE A 97 -3.72 -14.77 3.89
N LYS A 98 -3.03 -15.41 2.95
CA LYS A 98 -1.99 -16.41 3.27
C LYS A 98 -0.77 -15.80 3.93
N THR A 99 -0.30 -14.70 3.40
CA THR A 99 0.91 -14.00 3.87
C THR A 99 0.60 -12.51 3.97
N PRO A 100 0.04 -12.06 5.09
CA PRO A 100 -0.33 -10.66 5.26
C PRO A 100 0.87 -9.73 5.13
N ARG A 101 0.72 -8.70 4.29
CA ARG A 101 1.71 -7.65 4.09
C ARG A 101 1.01 -6.30 4.06
N THR A 102 1.59 -5.32 4.70
CA THR A 102 1.10 -3.93 4.60
C THR A 102 1.29 -3.41 3.19
N ILE A 103 0.34 -2.62 2.71
CA ILE A 103 0.38 -2.02 1.38
C ILE A 103 0.44 -0.51 1.51
N PHE A 104 1.46 0.07 0.88
CA PHE A 104 1.54 1.51 0.67
C PHE A 104 1.25 1.83 -0.78
N VAL A 105 0.38 2.81 -1.00
CA VAL A 105 0.14 3.37 -2.32
C VAL A 105 0.56 4.84 -2.27
N ASP A 106 1.68 5.16 -2.91
CA ASP A 106 2.22 6.51 -2.94
C ASP A 106 1.64 7.29 -4.12
N GLU A 107 1.57 8.61 -3.98
CA GLU A 107 1.07 9.52 -5.02
C GLU A 107 -0.39 9.24 -5.43
N THR A 108 -1.24 9.01 -4.43
CA THR A 108 -2.66 8.70 -4.66
C THR A 108 -3.43 9.79 -5.42
N ASP A 109 -2.88 11.00 -5.49
CA ASP A 109 -3.46 12.09 -6.28
C ASP A 109 -3.61 11.74 -7.76
N TYR A 110 -2.81 10.81 -8.27
CA TYR A 110 -2.91 10.31 -9.63
C TYR A 110 -4.06 9.34 -9.86
N LEU A 111 -4.65 8.83 -8.79
CA LEU A 111 -5.77 7.90 -8.89
C LEU A 111 -7.08 8.68 -9.04
N THR A 112 -7.77 8.46 -10.14
CA THR A 112 -9.02 9.15 -10.43
C THR A 112 -10.22 8.32 -9.99
N ILE A 113 -11.35 8.98 -9.78
CA ILE A 113 -12.61 8.32 -9.41
C ILE A 113 -13.05 7.37 -10.54
N GLU A 114 -12.88 7.79 -11.80
CA GLU A 114 -13.26 7.00 -12.96
C GLU A 114 -12.49 5.69 -13.08
N SER A 115 -11.26 5.67 -12.59
CA SER A 115 -10.42 4.45 -12.65
C SER A 115 -10.84 3.38 -11.64
N ARG A 116 -11.61 3.74 -10.62
CA ARG A 116 -12.02 2.88 -9.51
C ARG A 116 -10.84 2.27 -8.72
N ALA A 117 -9.65 2.83 -8.88
CA ALA A 117 -8.47 2.31 -8.20
C ALA A 117 -8.57 2.45 -6.68
N VAL A 118 -9.07 3.58 -6.19
CA VAL A 118 -9.27 3.83 -4.75
C VAL A 118 -10.29 2.86 -4.16
N GLU A 119 -11.40 2.62 -4.86
CA GLU A 119 -12.41 1.65 -4.43
C GLU A 119 -11.83 0.25 -4.38
N THR A 120 -11.00 -0.12 -5.35
CA THR A 120 -10.32 -1.41 -5.38
C THR A 120 -9.39 -1.58 -4.18
N ILE A 121 -8.67 -0.54 -3.79
CA ILE A 121 -7.82 -0.56 -2.59
C ILE A 121 -8.65 -0.85 -1.34
N ARG A 122 -9.80 -0.20 -1.19
CA ARG A 122 -10.72 -0.43 -0.08
C ARG A 122 -11.25 -1.86 -0.06
N ASP A 123 -11.63 -2.39 -1.22
CA ASP A 123 -12.13 -3.76 -1.33
C ASP A 123 -11.05 -4.78 -0.95
N ILE A 124 -9.80 -4.55 -1.32
CA ILE A 124 -8.68 -5.40 -0.91
C ILE A 124 -8.52 -5.37 0.60
N HIS A 125 -8.57 -4.20 1.21
CA HIS A 125 -8.49 -4.05 2.66
C HIS A 125 -9.62 -4.81 3.35
N ASP A 126 -10.86 -4.61 2.89
CA ASP A 126 -12.05 -5.21 3.51
C ASP A 126 -12.04 -6.74 3.44
N LYS A 127 -11.54 -7.30 2.35
CA LYS A 127 -11.54 -8.75 2.14
C LYS A 127 -10.30 -9.45 2.73
N SER A 128 -9.16 -8.79 2.75
CA SER A 128 -7.90 -9.38 3.26
C SER A 128 -7.58 -8.98 4.70
N ASN A 129 -8.15 -7.88 5.17
CA ASN A 129 -7.90 -7.26 6.49
C ASN A 129 -6.44 -6.85 6.68
N VAL A 130 -5.67 -6.62 5.62
CA VAL A 130 -4.31 -6.07 5.72
C VAL A 130 -4.34 -4.54 5.80
N THR A 131 -3.31 -3.97 6.42
CA THR A 131 -3.14 -2.51 6.53
C THR A 131 -2.53 -1.91 5.29
#